data_e37cd3a67e9e94f4ef38af2d8595b8ae
#
_entry.id   e37cd3a67e9e94f4ef38af2d8595b8ae
#
_cell.length_a   1.000
_cell.length_b   1.000
_cell.length_c   1.000
_cell.angle_alpha   90.00
_cell.angle_beta   90.00
_cell.angle_gamma   90.00
#
_symmetry.space_group_name_H-M   'P 1'
#
loop_
_entity.id
_entity.type
_entity.pdbx_description
1 polymer ?
#
loop_
_entity_poly.entity_id
_entity_poly.type
_entity_poly.pdbx_seq_one_letter_code
_entity_poly.pdbx_strand_id
1 'polypeptide(L)'
;MALWKDPSVKDSVPGDAPGSTADAAARPAEPRPAPVGVPTSTPGATPRPVPAPAPGAAKESLIAADVTIEGKIEGSGHVRIAGRFKGDVNVQGNVTIEQGAHVNGQVNAATVMVSGEVEGNITASARVELLETGVINGDLKAAILTVAAGSRMRGTADFGWGDQGPSRK
;
A
#
# COMPACT_ATOMS: atom_id res chain seq x y z
N MET A 1 -9.62 43.89 -34.51
CA MET A 1 -10.66 44.55 -33.71
C MET A 1 -11.36 43.55 -32.86
N ALA A 2 -10.96 43.41 -31.62
CA ALA A 2 -11.78 42.97 -30.52
C ALA A 2 -10.94 42.99 -29.26
N LEU A 3 -11.16 43.99 -28.49
CA LEU A 3 -10.67 44.18 -27.13
C LEU A 3 -11.23 43.11 -26.19
N TRP A 4 -10.39 42.43 -25.51
CA TRP A 4 -10.76 41.79 -24.25
C TRP A 4 -10.14 42.59 -23.12
N LYS A 5 -10.99 43.30 -22.45
CA LYS A 5 -10.72 44.03 -21.22
C LYS A 5 -10.72 43.06 -20.07
N ASP A 6 -9.61 43.00 -19.36
CA ASP A 6 -9.53 42.53 -18.00
C ASP A 6 -10.29 43.46 -17.05
N PRO A 7 -11.04 42.92 -16.14
CA PRO A 7 -11.33 43.62 -14.90
C PRO A 7 -10.51 43.02 -13.76
N SER A 8 -9.44 43.71 -13.45
CA SER A 8 -8.84 43.69 -12.12
C SER A 8 -9.91 43.91 -11.07
N VAL A 9 -10.17 42.96 -10.23
CA VAL A 9 -10.80 43.22 -8.95
C VAL A 9 -9.76 42.99 -7.86
N LYS A 10 -9.15 44.09 -7.50
CA LYS A 10 -8.59 44.27 -6.17
C LYS A 10 -9.76 44.26 -5.20
N ASP A 11 -9.79 43.39 -4.28
CA ASP A 11 -10.48 43.62 -3.04
C ASP A 11 -9.54 43.31 -1.88
N SER A 12 -9.04 44.37 -1.39
CA SER A 12 -8.32 44.47 -0.14
C SER A 12 -9.35 44.54 0.97
N VAL A 13 -9.34 43.56 1.83
CA VAL A 13 -10.03 43.67 3.12
C VAL A 13 -8.98 43.82 4.20
N PRO A 14 -8.84 44.98 4.80
CA PRO A 14 -8.19 45.10 6.09
C PRO A 14 -9.23 44.82 7.18
N GLY A 15 -9.17 43.67 7.72
CA GLY A 15 -9.89 43.32 8.93
C GLY A 15 -9.04 43.58 10.15
N ASP A 16 -9.09 44.79 10.56
CA ASP A 16 -8.76 45.30 11.87
C ASP A 16 -9.45 44.47 12.95
N ALA A 17 -8.70 43.98 13.89
CA ALA A 17 -9.17 43.55 15.14
C ALA A 17 -8.26 44.07 16.25
N PRO A 18 -8.68 45.09 16.93
CA PRO A 18 -8.18 45.38 18.27
C PRO A 18 -9.22 45.00 19.32
N GLY A 19 -8.81 44.42 20.32
CA GLY A 19 -9.65 44.19 21.45
C GLY A 19 -9.14 43.05 22.29
N SER A 20 -8.13 43.29 22.99
CA SER A 20 -8.07 44.02 24.23
C SER A 20 -8.75 43.35 25.39
N THR A 21 -7.93 43.28 26.35
CA THR A 21 -8.09 43.23 27.80
C THR A 21 -8.20 41.85 28.37
N ALA A 22 -7.08 41.31 28.82
CA ALA A 22 -6.58 41.58 30.15
C ALA A 22 -7.70 41.55 31.16
N ASP A 23 -7.85 40.45 31.81
CA ASP A 23 -8.11 40.48 33.20
C ASP A 23 -7.41 39.34 33.90
N ALA A 24 -6.47 39.75 34.71
CA ALA A 24 -5.69 38.95 35.57
C ALA A 24 -6.55 38.50 36.75
N ALA A 25 -6.70 37.23 36.89
CA ALA A 25 -7.01 36.65 38.16
C ALA A 25 -5.88 35.69 38.52
N ALA A 26 -4.88 36.27 39.10
CA ALA A 26 -3.87 35.55 39.86
C ALA A 26 -4.57 34.77 41.00
N ARG A 27 -4.55 33.47 40.88
CA ARG A 27 -4.70 32.63 42.06
C ARG A 27 -3.34 32.05 42.37
N PRO A 28 -2.84 32.33 43.56
CA PRO A 28 -1.61 31.71 44.03
C PRO A 28 -1.89 30.21 44.22
N ALA A 29 -1.16 29.43 43.47
CA ALA A 29 -1.12 28.00 43.67
C ALA A 29 -0.37 27.73 44.96
N GLU A 30 -1.06 27.20 45.92
CA GLU A 30 -0.46 26.62 47.12
C GLU A 30 0.50 25.51 46.76
N PRO A 31 1.68 25.46 47.30
CA PRO A 31 2.57 24.33 47.14
C PRO A 31 2.04 23.17 47.98
N ARG A 32 1.48 22.20 47.32
CA ARG A 32 1.24 20.90 47.93
C ARG A 32 2.58 20.18 48.09
N PRO A 33 2.93 19.78 49.33
CA PRO A 33 4.09 18.93 49.49
C PRO A 33 3.83 17.57 48.83
N ALA A 34 4.73 17.19 47.97
CA ALA A 34 4.76 15.88 47.41
C ALA A 34 5.06 14.85 48.52
N PRO A 35 4.28 13.79 48.64
CA PRO A 35 4.70 12.67 49.44
C PRO A 35 5.87 11.98 48.75
N VAL A 36 6.99 11.95 49.39
CA VAL A 36 8.12 11.09 49.06
C VAL A 36 7.69 9.63 49.22
N GLY A 37 7.22 9.08 48.12
CA GLY A 37 7.02 7.64 48.03
C GLY A 37 8.32 6.98 47.68
N VAL A 38 8.85 6.23 48.58
CA VAL A 38 9.99 5.32 48.46
C VAL A 38 9.86 4.49 47.16
N PRO A 39 10.93 4.36 46.40
CA PRO A 39 10.93 3.42 45.28
C PRO A 39 10.98 2.00 45.86
N THR A 40 9.83 1.38 45.92
CA THR A 40 9.78 -0.07 46.11
C THR A 40 10.23 -0.71 44.80
N SER A 41 11.46 -1.16 44.82
CA SER A 41 11.99 -2.03 43.78
C SER A 41 11.16 -3.30 43.74
N THR A 42 10.28 -3.41 42.82
CA THR A 42 9.65 -4.68 42.50
C THR A 42 10.54 -5.36 41.44
N PRO A 43 11.31 -6.37 41.78
CA PRO A 43 11.96 -7.22 40.78
C PRO A 43 10.91 -8.21 40.31
N GLY A 44 10.37 -7.98 39.11
CA GLY A 44 9.36 -8.88 38.60
C GLY A 44 8.71 -8.40 37.31
N ALA A 45 9.43 -7.66 36.51
CA ALA A 45 9.05 -7.58 35.09
C ALA A 45 9.53 -8.86 34.41
N THR A 46 8.72 -9.90 34.48
CA THR A 46 8.80 -10.96 33.51
C THR A 46 8.75 -10.30 32.14
N PRO A 47 9.75 -10.50 31.27
CA PRO A 47 9.66 -10.03 29.92
C PRO A 47 8.40 -10.67 29.33
N ARG A 48 7.42 -9.84 29.02
CA ARG A 48 6.26 -10.25 28.26
C ARG A 48 6.80 -10.98 27.04
N PRO A 49 6.49 -12.26 26.83
CA PRO A 49 6.94 -12.91 25.64
C PRO A 49 6.34 -12.15 24.48
N VAL A 50 7.19 -11.47 23.72
CA VAL A 50 6.86 -11.03 22.37
C VAL A 50 6.33 -12.28 21.68
N PRO A 51 5.11 -12.28 21.11
CA PRO A 51 4.64 -13.44 20.41
C PRO A 51 5.70 -13.77 19.36
N ALA A 52 6.40 -14.86 19.59
CA ALA A 52 7.27 -15.41 18.58
C ALA A 52 6.41 -15.59 17.33
N PRO A 53 6.88 -15.18 16.15
CA PRO A 53 6.15 -15.43 14.91
C PRO A 53 5.86 -16.93 14.87
N ALA A 54 4.59 -17.27 14.81
CA ALA A 54 4.15 -18.64 14.81
C ALA A 54 4.92 -19.39 13.71
N PRO A 55 5.42 -20.60 13.99
CA PRO A 55 6.07 -21.42 12.98
C PRO A 55 5.02 -21.96 12.01
N GLY A 56 4.64 -21.17 11.11
CA GLY A 56 3.61 -21.28 10.09
C GLY A 56 3.66 -20.06 9.21
N ALA A 57 4.60 -19.17 9.49
CA ALA A 57 4.89 -18.06 8.60
C ALA A 57 5.21 -18.65 7.22
N ALA A 58 4.22 -18.57 6.35
CA ALA A 58 4.40 -18.79 4.93
C ALA A 58 5.71 -18.09 4.56
N LYS A 59 6.59 -18.78 3.86
CA LYS A 59 7.89 -18.24 3.45
C LYS A 59 7.63 -16.97 2.68
N GLU A 60 7.82 -15.84 3.34
CA GLU A 60 7.65 -14.51 2.78
C GLU A 60 9.01 -14.06 2.25
N SER A 61 9.08 -13.79 0.97
CA SER A 61 10.27 -13.25 0.33
C SER A 61 10.03 -11.78 0.05
N LEU A 62 10.81 -10.91 0.68
CA LEU A 62 10.77 -9.47 0.49
C LEU A 62 11.90 -9.01 -0.41
N ILE A 63 11.55 -8.35 -1.50
CA ILE A 63 12.49 -7.71 -2.42
C ILE A 63 12.45 -6.20 -2.18
N ALA A 64 13.57 -5.63 -1.76
CA ALA A 64 13.67 -4.21 -1.44
C ALA A 64 13.55 -3.31 -2.69
N ALA A 65 13.16 -2.05 -2.49
CA ALA A 65 12.87 -1.10 -3.55
C ALA A 65 14.08 -0.73 -4.45
N ASP A 66 15.29 -0.84 -3.91
CA ASP A 66 16.52 -0.48 -4.64
C ASP A 66 17.16 -1.67 -5.38
N VAL A 67 16.53 -2.83 -5.32
CA VAL A 67 17.04 -4.05 -5.93
C VAL A 67 16.49 -4.23 -7.32
N THR A 68 17.39 -4.43 -8.28
CA THR A 68 17.03 -4.87 -9.62
C THR A 68 17.38 -6.35 -9.74
N ILE A 69 16.38 -7.16 -10.00
CA ILE A 69 16.52 -8.60 -10.18
C ILE A 69 16.24 -8.93 -11.65
N GLU A 70 17.16 -9.63 -12.27
CA GLU A 70 16.97 -10.20 -13.60
C GLU A 70 17.09 -11.73 -13.51
N GLY A 71 16.05 -12.42 -13.96
CA GLY A 71 16.05 -13.87 -13.97
C GLY A 71 14.70 -14.48 -13.69
N LYS A 72 14.71 -15.77 -13.34
CA LYS A 72 13.51 -16.54 -13.03
C LYS A 72 13.37 -16.78 -11.53
N ILE A 73 12.22 -16.44 -10.98
CA ILE A 73 11.88 -16.72 -9.60
C ILE A 73 10.83 -17.82 -9.56
N GLU A 74 11.13 -18.89 -8.81
CA GLU A 74 10.19 -19.97 -8.57
C GLU A 74 10.04 -20.16 -7.05
N GLY A 75 8.79 -20.24 -6.60
CA GLY A 75 8.52 -20.40 -5.18
C GLY A 75 7.08 -20.80 -4.89
N SER A 76 6.88 -21.23 -3.66
CA SER A 76 5.53 -21.44 -3.10
C SER A 76 5.45 -20.64 -1.81
N GLY A 77 4.66 -19.57 -1.80
CA GLY A 77 4.53 -18.72 -0.62
C GLY A 77 4.14 -17.29 -0.97
N HIS A 78 4.42 -16.38 -0.05
CA HIS A 78 4.15 -14.96 -0.27
C HIS A 78 5.42 -14.27 -0.80
N VAL A 79 5.30 -13.60 -1.93
CA VAL A 79 6.39 -12.79 -2.50
C VAL A 79 5.97 -11.34 -2.53
N ARG A 80 6.82 -10.47 -1.98
CA ARG A 80 6.61 -9.05 -1.92
C ARG A 80 7.68 -8.35 -2.72
N ILE A 81 7.28 -7.61 -3.74
CA ILE A 81 8.18 -6.96 -4.69
C ILE A 81 8.01 -5.45 -4.56
N ALA A 82 9.05 -4.76 -4.08
CA ALA A 82 9.08 -3.31 -4.00
C ALA A 82 10.02 -2.68 -5.04
N GLY A 83 10.95 -3.47 -5.61
CA GLY A 83 11.98 -3.00 -6.56
C GLY A 83 11.67 -3.27 -8.02
N ARG A 84 12.71 -3.29 -8.84
CA ARG A 84 12.63 -3.62 -10.25
C ARG A 84 12.86 -5.11 -10.47
N PHE A 85 11.94 -5.74 -11.12
CA PHE A 85 12.04 -7.13 -11.51
C PHE A 85 11.91 -7.29 -13.01
N LYS A 86 12.85 -8.05 -13.62
CA LYS A 86 12.82 -8.36 -15.04
C LYS A 86 13.03 -9.85 -15.24
N GLY A 87 12.03 -10.52 -15.79
CA GLY A 87 12.08 -11.95 -16.05
C GLY A 87 10.77 -12.67 -15.76
N ASP A 88 10.88 -13.96 -15.38
CA ASP A 88 9.73 -14.81 -15.12
C ASP A 88 9.52 -15.04 -13.62
N VAL A 89 8.34 -14.75 -13.14
CA VAL A 89 7.90 -15.03 -11.76
C VAL A 89 6.90 -16.18 -11.79
N ASN A 90 7.24 -17.28 -11.15
CA ASN A 90 6.37 -18.44 -11.01
C ASN A 90 6.17 -18.78 -9.54
N VAL A 91 5.06 -18.31 -8.97
CA VAL A 91 4.76 -18.47 -7.57
C VAL A 91 3.39 -19.11 -7.39
N GLN A 92 3.34 -20.23 -6.68
CA GLN A 92 2.06 -20.89 -6.36
C GLN A 92 1.31 -20.25 -5.17
N GLY A 93 1.65 -19.01 -4.84
CA GLY A 93 1.09 -18.29 -3.70
C GLY A 93 0.64 -16.88 -4.05
N ASN A 94 0.78 -16.00 -3.06
CA ASN A 94 0.41 -14.60 -3.22
C ASN A 94 1.60 -13.76 -3.66
N VAL A 95 1.43 -12.98 -4.70
CA VAL A 95 2.41 -11.98 -5.14
C VAL A 95 1.86 -10.59 -4.86
N THR A 96 2.60 -9.81 -4.10
CA THR A 96 2.26 -8.41 -3.81
C THR A 96 3.29 -7.51 -4.47
N ILE A 97 2.83 -6.66 -5.36
CA ILE A 97 3.66 -5.66 -6.05
C ILE A 97 3.37 -4.31 -5.43
N GLU A 98 4.36 -3.72 -4.76
CA GLU A 98 4.21 -2.45 -4.05
C GLU A 98 4.24 -1.24 -5.00
N GLN A 99 3.89 -0.09 -4.45
CA GLN A 99 3.94 1.18 -5.19
C GLN A 99 5.38 1.52 -5.57
N GLY A 100 5.58 1.89 -6.82
CA GLY A 100 6.92 2.18 -7.36
C GLY A 100 7.70 0.95 -7.81
N ALA A 101 7.18 -0.24 -7.59
CA ALA A 101 7.76 -1.44 -8.17
C ALA A 101 7.49 -1.51 -9.68
N HIS A 102 8.51 -1.92 -10.41
CA HIS A 102 8.41 -2.17 -11.85
C HIS A 102 8.67 -3.64 -12.13
N VAL A 103 7.68 -4.31 -12.67
CA VAL A 103 7.80 -5.72 -13.08
C VAL A 103 7.70 -5.80 -14.59
N ASN A 104 8.73 -6.35 -15.23
CA ASN A 104 8.76 -6.55 -16.65
C ASN A 104 8.98 -8.03 -16.97
N GLY A 105 8.00 -8.64 -17.62
CA GLY A 105 8.07 -10.05 -18.01
C GLY A 105 6.79 -10.83 -17.77
N GLN A 106 6.94 -12.10 -17.38
CA GLN A 106 5.81 -12.98 -17.15
C GLN A 106 5.61 -13.28 -15.65
N VAL A 107 4.40 -13.08 -15.18
CA VAL A 107 4.02 -13.35 -13.79
C VAL A 107 2.96 -14.44 -13.75
N ASN A 108 3.29 -15.57 -13.14
CA ASN A 108 2.35 -16.65 -12.85
C ASN A 108 2.18 -16.77 -11.33
N ALA A 109 0.97 -16.59 -10.85
CA ALA A 109 0.69 -16.71 -9.43
C ALA A 109 -0.75 -17.20 -9.16
N ALA A 110 -1.04 -17.59 -7.94
CA ALA A 110 -2.43 -17.89 -7.56
C ALA A 110 -3.20 -16.60 -7.31
N THR A 111 -2.65 -15.70 -6.50
CA THR A 111 -3.24 -14.39 -6.24
C THR A 111 -2.20 -13.30 -6.49
N VAL A 112 -2.58 -12.25 -7.20
CA VAL A 112 -1.71 -11.11 -7.50
C VAL A 112 -2.35 -9.83 -7.01
N MET A 113 -1.61 -9.07 -6.19
CA MET A 113 -1.99 -7.72 -5.78
C MET A 113 -1.04 -6.72 -6.42
N VAL A 114 -1.57 -5.82 -7.24
CA VAL A 114 -0.76 -4.85 -8.00
C VAL A 114 -1.02 -3.44 -7.52
N SER A 115 0.01 -2.81 -6.95
CA SER A 115 0.01 -1.39 -6.61
C SER A 115 1.03 -0.59 -7.43
N GLY A 116 1.92 -1.28 -8.15
CA GLY A 116 2.97 -0.70 -8.98
C GLY A 116 2.71 -0.82 -10.47
N GLU A 117 3.77 -0.74 -11.25
CA GLU A 117 3.74 -0.88 -12.71
C GLU A 117 4.16 -2.28 -13.14
N VAL A 118 3.33 -2.90 -13.96
CA VAL A 118 3.59 -4.24 -14.51
C VAL A 118 3.49 -4.19 -16.02
N GLU A 119 4.56 -4.64 -16.68
CA GLU A 119 4.63 -4.77 -18.12
C GLU A 119 4.81 -6.24 -18.51
N GLY A 120 3.92 -6.75 -19.34
CA GLY A 120 4.00 -8.10 -19.89
C GLY A 120 2.78 -8.96 -19.60
N ASN A 121 3.01 -10.27 -19.42
CA ASN A 121 1.92 -11.23 -19.24
C ASN A 121 1.70 -11.57 -17.78
N ILE A 122 0.49 -11.39 -17.29
CA ILE A 122 0.09 -11.79 -15.94
C ILE A 122 -0.90 -12.94 -16.04
N THR A 123 -0.58 -14.05 -15.41
CA THR A 123 -1.48 -15.20 -15.30
C THR A 123 -1.75 -15.50 -13.85
N ALA A 124 -2.97 -15.31 -13.40
CA ALA A 124 -3.39 -15.65 -12.06
C ALA A 124 -4.47 -16.74 -12.09
N SER A 125 -4.24 -17.80 -11.34
CA SER A 125 -5.18 -18.92 -11.31
C SER A 125 -6.43 -18.64 -10.48
N ALA A 126 -6.35 -17.74 -9.51
CA ALA A 126 -7.47 -17.44 -8.62
C ALA A 126 -7.94 -15.98 -8.77
N ARG A 127 -7.13 -14.99 -8.32
CA ARG A 127 -7.56 -13.61 -8.22
C ARG A 127 -6.45 -12.63 -8.58
N VAL A 128 -6.84 -11.55 -9.25
CA VAL A 128 -6.00 -10.35 -9.41
C VAL A 128 -6.71 -9.16 -8.79
N GLU A 129 -6.00 -8.44 -7.94
CA GLU A 129 -6.46 -7.19 -7.36
C GLU A 129 -5.56 -6.05 -7.83
N LEU A 130 -6.13 -5.14 -8.57
CA LEU A 130 -5.45 -3.94 -9.02
C LEU A 130 -5.84 -2.78 -8.13
N LEU A 131 -4.85 -2.25 -7.39
CA LEU A 131 -5.06 -1.12 -6.48
C LEU A 131 -4.99 0.23 -7.21
N GLU A 132 -5.32 1.29 -6.51
CA GLU A 132 -5.49 2.65 -7.06
C GLU A 132 -4.30 3.18 -7.88
N THR A 133 -3.08 2.80 -7.51
CA THR A 133 -1.85 3.22 -8.19
C THR A 133 -1.32 2.18 -9.19
N GLY A 134 -2.02 1.06 -9.34
CA GLY A 134 -1.60 -0.02 -10.22
C GLY A 134 -1.72 0.34 -11.70
N VAL A 135 -0.66 0.11 -12.44
CA VAL A 135 -0.62 0.25 -13.90
C VAL A 135 -0.24 -1.09 -14.51
N ILE A 136 -1.08 -1.59 -15.38
CA ILE A 136 -0.82 -2.84 -16.12
C ILE A 136 -0.76 -2.54 -17.61
N ASN A 137 0.36 -2.89 -18.23
CA ASN A 137 0.55 -2.86 -19.68
C ASN A 137 0.79 -4.27 -20.20
N GLY A 138 -0.18 -4.83 -20.91
CA GLY A 138 -0.02 -6.14 -21.52
C GLY A 138 -1.23 -7.06 -21.37
N ASP A 139 -0.97 -8.37 -21.34
CA ASP A 139 -2.02 -9.37 -21.28
C ASP A 139 -2.23 -9.85 -19.84
N LEU A 140 -3.48 -9.82 -19.40
CA LEU A 140 -3.88 -10.28 -18.07
C LEU A 140 -4.83 -11.47 -18.21
N LYS A 141 -4.50 -12.58 -17.54
CA LYS A 141 -5.38 -13.74 -17.43
C LYS A 141 -5.68 -14.02 -15.96
N ALA A 142 -6.95 -13.96 -15.57
CA ALA A 142 -7.37 -14.22 -14.21
C ALA A 142 -8.74 -14.86 -14.13
N ALA A 143 -8.98 -15.67 -13.11
CA ALA A 143 -10.33 -16.17 -12.84
C ALA A 143 -11.23 -15.04 -12.31
N ILE A 144 -10.70 -14.23 -11.39
CA ILE A 144 -11.39 -13.09 -10.80
C ILE A 144 -10.48 -11.86 -10.90
N LEU A 145 -11.01 -10.78 -11.47
CA LEU A 145 -10.32 -9.49 -11.54
C LEU A 145 -11.07 -8.45 -10.72
N THR A 146 -10.38 -7.84 -9.78
CA THR A 146 -10.88 -6.70 -9.00
C THR A 146 -10.04 -5.47 -9.35
N VAL A 147 -10.68 -4.41 -9.78
CA VAL A 147 -10.02 -3.18 -10.20
C VAL A 147 -10.46 -2.04 -9.29
N ALA A 148 -9.53 -1.42 -8.58
CA ALA A 148 -9.80 -0.25 -7.76
C ALA A 148 -9.88 1.03 -8.60
N ALA A 149 -10.59 2.01 -8.10
CA ALA A 149 -10.69 3.32 -8.75
C ALA A 149 -9.31 4.00 -8.78
N GLY A 150 -8.95 4.57 -9.93
CA GLY A 150 -7.63 5.20 -10.12
C GLY A 150 -6.57 4.34 -10.79
N SER A 151 -6.78 3.04 -10.87
CA SER A 151 -5.88 2.14 -11.59
C SER A 151 -5.98 2.33 -13.11
N ARG A 152 -4.90 1.99 -13.80
CA ARG A 152 -4.82 2.04 -15.26
C ARG A 152 -4.46 0.68 -15.82
N MET A 153 -5.23 0.21 -16.75
CA MET A 153 -4.93 -1.02 -17.48
C MET A 153 -4.91 -0.74 -18.97
N ARG A 154 -3.88 -1.24 -19.63
CA ARG A 154 -3.71 -1.10 -21.08
C ARG A 154 -3.30 -2.45 -21.67
N GLY A 155 -4.15 -3.00 -22.52
CA GLY A 155 -3.91 -4.30 -23.11
C GLY A 155 -5.15 -5.17 -23.16
N THR A 156 -4.95 -6.47 -23.21
CA THR A 156 -6.02 -7.46 -23.27
C THR A 156 -6.19 -8.12 -21.89
N ALA A 157 -7.42 -8.17 -21.40
CA ALA A 157 -7.73 -8.87 -20.16
C ALA A 157 -8.69 -10.02 -20.45
N ASP A 158 -8.24 -11.23 -20.16
CA ASP A 158 -9.04 -12.44 -20.22
C ASP A 158 -9.41 -12.88 -18.79
N PHE A 159 -10.68 -12.89 -18.50
CA PHE A 159 -11.19 -13.35 -17.20
C PHE A 159 -12.32 -14.33 -17.40
N GLY A 160 -12.48 -15.25 -16.46
CA GLY A 160 -13.53 -16.26 -16.54
C GLY A 160 -13.06 -17.67 -16.88
N TRP A 161 -11.79 -17.97 -16.61
CA TRP A 161 -11.25 -19.34 -16.80
C TRP A 161 -11.71 -20.32 -15.72
N GLY A 162 -12.46 -19.86 -14.76
CA GLY A 162 -12.74 -20.61 -13.54
C GLY A 162 -13.94 -21.52 -13.58
N ASP A 163 -14.64 -21.60 -14.67
CA ASP A 163 -15.76 -22.56 -14.68
C ASP A 163 -15.97 -23.16 -16.08
N GLN A 164 -15.42 -24.33 -16.22
CA GLN A 164 -16.09 -25.31 -17.05
C GLN A 164 -17.34 -25.75 -16.30
N GLY A 165 -18.33 -24.89 -16.28
CA GLY A 165 -19.68 -25.31 -15.91
C GLY A 165 -20.07 -26.49 -16.73
N PRO A 166 -20.80 -27.48 -16.15
CA PRO A 166 -21.14 -28.69 -16.84
C PRO A 166 -21.91 -28.33 -18.11
N SER A 167 -21.37 -28.71 -19.23
CA SER A 167 -22.09 -28.72 -20.51
C SER A 167 -23.43 -29.37 -20.28
N ARG A 168 -24.46 -28.61 -20.21
CA ARG A 168 -25.81 -29.15 -20.37
C ARG A 168 -25.94 -29.66 -21.80
N LYS A 169 -25.93 -30.95 -21.85
CA LYS A 169 -26.35 -31.70 -22.99
C LYS A 169 -27.87 -31.65 -23.12
#